data_d56f05a6107c08bdb8e65096af2ccc6a
#
_entry.id   d56f05a6107c08bdb8e65096af2ccc6a
#
_cell.length_a   1.000
_cell.length_b   1.000
_cell.length_c   1.000
_cell.angle_alpha   90.00
_cell.angle_beta   90.00
_cell.angle_gamma   90.00
#
_symmetry.space_group_name_H-M   'P 1'
#
loop_
_entity.id
_entity.type
_entity.pdbx_description
1 polymer ?
#
loop_
_entity_poly.entity_id
_entity_poly.type
_entity_poly.pdbx_seq_one_letter_code
_entity_poly.pdbx_strand_id
1 'polypeptide(L)'
;MGYNNEFNYVDMHSSAWGLQVASQDPTQRSLRLFNSVLHNSGTQCLLATNAWVEAEGTEFSDAPEGVATFIAGKVRISQCTFANYYLFKAIKGANIVLFNQDEAGQFAPMDCSINNSISYGLGLDINDIASEKNIMGTNIYFHNVLFKSKGSDDTHFFNCVWEGDPKFKVNRDKYIFDYRLNNESHAIAKGDRSLCPKSARYDRFGNDRFARDGIDLGAYVWVAEPQAKNQ
;
A
#
# COMPACT_ATOMS: atom_id res chain seq x y z
N MET A 1 17.63 -17.54 5.83
CA MET A 1 16.93 -16.32 5.41
C MET A 1 17.95 -15.23 5.17
N GLY A 2 17.83 -14.49 4.08
CA GLY A 2 18.77 -13.40 3.77
C GLY A 2 18.23 -12.08 4.28
N TYR A 3 19.14 -11.18 4.66
CA TYR A 3 18.83 -9.79 4.93
C TYR A 3 19.18 -8.92 3.72
N ASN A 4 18.64 -7.70 3.68
CA ASN A 4 18.88 -6.71 2.63
C ASN A 4 18.51 -7.20 1.21
N ASN A 5 17.44 -7.97 1.08
CA ASN A 5 16.91 -8.29 -0.24
C ASN A 5 16.27 -7.03 -0.85
N GLU A 6 16.64 -6.70 -2.07
CA GLU A 6 16.12 -5.54 -2.79
C GLU A 6 15.54 -5.94 -4.13
N PHE A 7 14.34 -5.46 -4.41
CA PHE A 7 13.66 -5.59 -5.70
C PHE A 7 13.32 -4.19 -6.22
N ASN A 8 13.91 -3.84 -7.32
CA ASN A 8 13.76 -2.53 -7.93
C ASN A 8 13.17 -2.69 -9.33
N TYR A 9 12.08 -1.99 -9.61
CA TYR A 9 11.39 -2.01 -10.92
C TYR A 9 10.97 -3.41 -11.37
N VAL A 10 10.64 -4.30 -10.44
CA VAL A 10 10.15 -5.63 -10.78
C VAL A 10 8.63 -5.64 -10.95
N ASP A 11 8.16 -6.65 -11.66
CA ASP A 11 6.75 -6.97 -11.82
C ASP A 11 6.57 -8.44 -11.48
N MET A 12 5.87 -8.71 -10.37
CA MET A 12 5.61 -10.06 -9.84
C MET A 12 4.11 -10.31 -9.87
N HIS A 13 3.69 -11.31 -10.63
CA HIS A 13 2.25 -11.59 -10.77
C HIS A 13 1.92 -13.05 -11.02
N SER A 14 0.62 -13.34 -10.96
CA SER A 14 0.03 -14.63 -11.35
C SER A 14 0.62 -15.82 -10.59
N SER A 15 0.95 -15.61 -9.32
CA SER A 15 1.47 -16.64 -8.42
C SER A 15 0.34 -17.22 -7.55
N ALA A 16 0.47 -18.48 -7.15
CA ALA A 16 -0.43 -19.05 -6.12
C ALA A 16 -0.24 -18.37 -4.77
N TRP A 17 1.01 -18.03 -4.45
CA TRP A 17 1.45 -17.34 -3.24
C TRP A 17 2.27 -16.12 -3.67
N GLY A 18 2.02 -14.98 -3.07
CA GLY A 18 2.82 -13.79 -3.33
C GLY A 18 4.23 -13.87 -2.74
N LEU A 19 4.87 -12.74 -2.63
CA LEU A 19 6.18 -12.64 -1.97
C LEU A 19 6.00 -12.87 -0.46
N GLN A 20 6.78 -13.82 0.08
CA GLN A 20 6.79 -14.10 1.50
C GLN A 20 8.15 -13.79 2.10
N VAL A 21 8.16 -13.06 3.20
CA VAL A 21 9.37 -12.76 3.96
C VAL A 21 9.11 -12.96 5.44
N ALA A 22 10.02 -13.68 6.10
CA ALA A 22 10.01 -13.84 7.54
C ALA A 22 11.42 -13.62 8.11
N SER A 23 11.50 -13.04 9.29
CA SER A 23 12.77 -12.78 9.97
C SER A 23 12.67 -13.15 11.45
N GLN A 24 13.81 -13.51 12.02
CA GLN A 24 13.97 -13.67 13.46
C GLN A 24 14.49 -12.38 14.13
N ASP A 25 15.02 -11.46 13.33
CA ASP A 25 15.58 -10.18 13.80
C ASP A 25 15.01 -9.01 12.98
N PRO A 26 13.97 -8.33 13.48
CA PRO A 26 13.37 -7.19 12.81
C PRO A 26 14.22 -5.90 12.91
N THR A 27 15.39 -5.95 13.54
CA THR A 27 16.32 -4.81 13.57
C THR A 27 17.15 -4.69 12.29
N GLN A 28 17.22 -5.77 11.51
CA GLN A 28 17.89 -5.80 10.21
C GLN A 28 16.86 -5.77 9.09
N ARG A 29 17.07 -4.92 8.08
CA ARG A 29 16.18 -4.84 6.92
C ARG A 29 16.16 -6.16 6.16
N SER A 30 14.99 -6.75 6.08
CA SER A 30 14.79 -8.03 5.40
C SER A 30 14.45 -7.84 3.93
N LEU A 31 13.62 -6.82 3.62
CA LEU A 31 13.11 -6.59 2.27
C LEU A 31 13.03 -5.09 1.98
N ARG A 32 13.46 -4.69 0.79
CA ARG A 32 13.13 -3.41 0.16
C ARG A 32 12.48 -3.63 -1.19
N LEU A 33 11.36 -2.96 -1.41
CA LEU A 33 10.66 -2.88 -2.68
C LEU A 33 10.70 -1.43 -3.16
N PHE A 34 11.11 -1.22 -4.40
CA PHE A 34 11.21 0.12 -4.96
C PHE A 34 10.63 0.16 -6.37
N ASN A 35 9.65 1.07 -6.60
CA ASN A 35 9.01 1.25 -7.90
C ASN A 35 8.58 -0.06 -8.57
N SER A 36 8.07 -0.98 -7.76
CA SER A 36 7.73 -2.34 -8.17
C SER A 36 6.22 -2.56 -8.19
N VAL A 37 5.78 -3.65 -8.81
CA VAL A 37 4.37 -4.08 -8.84
C VAL A 37 4.30 -5.52 -8.40
N LEU A 38 3.44 -5.80 -7.41
CA LEU A 38 3.11 -7.13 -6.95
C LEU A 38 1.60 -7.30 -7.10
N HIS A 39 1.15 -8.15 -8.02
CA HIS A 39 -0.28 -8.24 -8.33
C HIS A 39 -0.77 -9.62 -8.73
N ASN A 40 -2.10 -9.80 -8.74
CA ASN A 40 -2.76 -11.03 -9.16
C ASN A 40 -2.24 -12.27 -8.44
N SER A 41 -2.12 -12.21 -7.13
CA SER A 41 -1.75 -13.37 -6.32
C SER A 41 -2.99 -14.19 -5.95
N GLY A 42 -2.83 -15.51 -5.82
CA GLY A 42 -3.90 -16.43 -5.41
C GLY A 42 -4.25 -16.36 -3.92
N THR A 43 -3.43 -15.68 -3.11
CA THR A 43 -3.63 -15.44 -1.66
C THR A 43 -3.42 -13.96 -1.33
N GLN A 44 -2.23 -13.52 -0.97
CA GLN A 44 -1.82 -12.12 -0.80
C GLN A 44 -0.60 -11.80 -1.67
N CYS A 45 -0.42 -10.52 -2.05
CA CYS A 45 0.74 -10.11 -2.83
C CYS A 45 2.01 -10.08 -2.00
N LEU A 46 1.90 -9.68 -0.72
CA LEU A 46 2.99 -9.70 0.24
C LEU A 46 2.53 -10.26 1.58
N LEU A 47 3.28 -11.19 2.13
CA LEU A 47 3.19 -11.65 3.51
C LEU A 47 4.54 -11.43 4.20
N ALA A 48 4.56 -10.59 5.23
CA ALA A 48 5.76 -10.30 6.01
C ALA A 48 5.52 -10.68 7.48
N THR A 49 6.38 -11.53 8.03
CA THR A 49 6.29 -11.99 9.42
C THR A 49 7.55 -11.61 10.19
N ASN A 50 7.39 -10.82 11.24
CA ASN A 50 8.46 -10.30 12.09
C ASN A 50 9.65 -9.73 11.31
N ALA A 51 9.37 -9.10 10.16
CA ALA A 51 10.39 -8.63 9.22
C ALA A 51 10.46 -7.10 9.19
N TRP A 52 11.63 -6.56 8.89
CA TRP A 52 11.75 -5.17 8.51
C TRP A 52 11.55 -5.04 7.00
N VAL A 53 10.43 -4.43 6.61
CA VAL A 53 10.04 -4.18 5.22
C VAL A 53 10.03 -2.69 4.93
N GLU A 54 10.65 -2.30 3.84
CA GLU A 54 10.55 -0.97 3.25
C GLU A 54 9.92 -1.10 1.85
N ALA A 55 8.90 -0.29 1.55
CA ALA A 55 8.37 -0.19 0.20
C ALA A 55 8.15 1.28 -0.19
N GLU A 56 8.65 1.64 -1.35
CA GLU A 56 8.60 2.99 -1.89
C GLU A 56 8.12 2.95 -3.34
N GLY A 57 7.13 3.77 -3.69
CA GLY A 57 6.62 3.87 -5.05
C GLY A 57 6.04 2.56 -5.61
N THR A 58 5.65 1.63 -4.73
CA THR A 58 5.28 0.26 -5.11
C THR A 58 3.76 0.09 -5.13
N GLU A 59 3.28 -0.62 -6.14
CA GLU A 59 1.90 -1.08 -6.23
C GLU A 59 1.79 -2.51 -5.70
N PHE A 60 0.78 -2.72 -4.85
CA PHE A 60 0.29 -4.01 -4.43
C PHE A 60 -1.17 -4.10 -4.84
N SER A 61 -1.53 -5.07 -5.68
CA SER A 61 -2.89 -5.13 -6.20
C SER A 61 -3.41 -6.53 -6.45
N ASP A 62 -4.71 -6.67 -6.28
CA ASP A 62 -5.50 -7.82 -6.70
C ASP A 62 -5.12 -9.16 -6.06
N ALA A 63 -5.59 -9.38 -4.84
CA ALA A 63 -5.45 -10.65 -4.13
C ALA A 63 -6.65 -10.92 -3.19
N PRO A 64 -7.10 -12.18 -3.05
CA PRO A 64 -8.35 -12.48 -2.33
C PRO A 64 -8.24 -12.44 -0.81
N GLU A 65 -7.08 -12.70 -0.22
CA GLU A 65 -6.91 -12.82 1.25
C GLU A 65 -6.26 -11.59 1.89
N GLY A 66 -6.13 -10.52 1.11
CA GLY A 66 -5.47 -9.28 1.48
C GLY A 66 -4.36 -8.96 0.50
N VAL A 67 -4.13 -7.67 0.28
CA VAL A 67 -3.13 -7.27 -0.71
C VAL A 67 -1.73 -7.32 -0.09
N ALA A 68 -1.58 -6.76 1.10
CA ALA A 68 -0.33 -6.86 1.87
C ALA A 68 -0.64 -7.14 3.34
N THR A 69 -0.03 -8.18 3.88
CA THR A 69 -0.16 -8.62 5.26
C THR A 69 1.17 -8.49 5.99
N PHE A 70 1.14 -7.83 7.13
CA PHE A 70 2.28 -7.63 8.01
C PHE A 70 1.94 -8.17 9.40
N ILE A 71 2.72 -9.14 9.86
CA ILE A 71 2.58 -9.75 11.18
C ILE A 71 3.79 -9.35 12.00
N ALA A 72 3.64 -8.40 12.91
CA ALA A 72 4.72 -7.85 13.73
C ALA A 72 5.87 -7.24 12.90
N GLY A 73 6.97 -6.86 13.55
CA GLY A 73 8.19 -6.37 12.91
C GLY A 73 8.15 -4.87 12.61
N LYS A 74 8.95 -4.46 11.63
CA LYS A 74 9.12 -3.05 11.26
C LYS A 74 8.67 -2.80 9.82
N VAL A 75 7.74 -1.87 9.62
CA VAL A 75 7.13 -1.58 8.32
C VAL A 75 7.29 -0.09 8.00
N ARG A 76 7.90 0.23 6.88
CA ARG A 76 8.09 1.58 6.36
C ARG A 76 7.62 1.65 4.92
N ILE A 77 6.46 2.25 4.73
CA ILE A 77 5.78 2.35 3.44
C ILE A 77 5.66 3.82 3.06
N SER A 78 6.02 4.17 1.85
CA SER A 78 5.80 5.52 1.35
C SER A 78 5.49 5.51 -0.14
N GLN A 79 4.54 6.35 -0.55
CA GLN A 79 4.16 6.49 -1.95
C GLN A 79 3.71 5.15 -2.58
N CYS A 80 2.92 4.35 -1.84
CA CYS A 80 2.45 3.05 -2.30
C CYS A 80 0.95 3.04 -2.59
N THR A 81 0.54 2.16 -3.48
CA THR A 81 -0.87 1.90 -3.79
C THR A 81 -1.22 0.47 -3.39
N PHE A 82 -2.22 0.33 -2.55
CA PHE A 82 -2.86 -0.93 -2.20
C PHE A 82 -4.25 -0.93 -2.82
N ALA A 83 -4.43 -1.68 -3.90
CA ALA A 83 -5.68 -1.68 -4.66
C ALA A 83 -6.23 -3.09 -4.84
N ASN A 84 -7.53 -3.28 -4.75
CA ASN A 84 -8.07 -4.63 -4.87
C ASN A 84 -9.39 -4.67 -5.65
N TYR A 85 -9.30 -5.17 -6.87
CA TYR A 85 -10.41 -5.46 -7.76
C TYR A 85 -10.40 -6.90 -8.23
N TYR A 86 -9.80 -7.80 -7.45
CA TYR A 86 -9.62 -9.20 -7.80
C TYR A 86 -10.91 -9.88 -8.26
N LEU A 87 -10.83 -10.61 -9.38
CA LEU A 87 -12.03 -11.16 -10.06
C LEU A 87 -12.23 -12.66 -9.88
N PHE A 88 -11.18 -13.41 -9.56
CA PHE A 88 -11.21 -14.88 -9.68
C PHE A 88 -11.74 -15.58 -8.43
N LYS A 89 -11.80 -14.90 -7.29
CA LYS A 89 -12.34 -15.38 -6.02
C LYS A 89 -12.97 -14.22 -5.26
N ALA A 90 -13.80 -14.53 -4.28
CA ALA A 90 -14.29 -13.53 -3.33
C ALA A 90 -13.11 -12.93 -2.53
N ILE A 91 -13.10 -11.61 -2.41
CA ILE A 91 -12.15 -10.88 -1.56
C ILE A 91 -12.60 -11.07 -0.11
N LYS A 92 -11.72 -11.61 0.72
CA LYS A 92 -11.99 -11.92 2.13
C LYS A 92 -11.19 -11.03 3.09
N GLY A 93 -9.97 -10.65 2.69
CA GLY A 93 -9.07 -9.83 3.49
C GLY A 93 -9.19 -8.34 3.18
N ALA A 94 -8.61 -7.52 4.04
CA ALA A 94 -8.40 -6.10 3.78
C ALA A 94 -7.22 -5.87 2.84
N ASN A 95 -7.14 -4.70 2.20
CA ASN A 95 -6.00 -4.35 1.37
C ASN A 95 -4.71 -4.33 2.19
N ILE A 96 -4.76 -3.70 3.35
CA ILE A 96 -3.66 -3.68 4.33
C ILE A 96 -4.10 -4.47 5.55
N VAL A 97 -3.33 -5.48 5.91
CA VAL A 97 -3.61 -6.33 7.09
C VAL A 97 -2.44 -6.21 8.06
N LEU A 98 -2.73 -5.76 9.27
CA LEU A 98 -1.75 -5.56 10.33
C LEU A 98 -2.13 -6.42 11.54
N PHE A 99 -1.21 -7.28 11.97
CA PHE A 99 -1.32 -8.07 13.18
C PHE A 99 -0.04 -7.98 14.01
N ASN A 100 -0.17 -8.04 15.31
CA ASN A 100 0.96 -8.16 16.22
C ASN A 100 0.97 -9.47 17.02
N GLN A 101 0.23 -10.45 16.53
CA GLN A 101 0.23 -11.82 17.06
C GLN A 101 0.66 -12.80 15.99
N ASP A 102 1.46 -13.78 16.37
CA ASP A 102 1.76 -14.93 15.52
C ASP A 102 0.62 -15.97 15.54
N GLU A 103 0.78 -17.05 14.78
CA GLU A 103 -0.20 -18.15 14.71
C GLU A 103 -0.44 -18.84 16.07
N ALA A 104 0.51 -18.76 17.00
CA ALA A 104 0.37 -19.27 18.37
C ALA A 104 -0.31 -18.27 19.32
N GLY A 105 -0.69 -17.09 18.82
CA GLY A 105 -1.30 -16.03 19.61
C GLY A 105 -0.31 -15.27 20.49
N GLN A 106 1.00 -15.41 20.26
CA GLN A 106 2.01 -14.67 21.00
C GLN A 106 2.18 -13.28 20.41
N PHE A 107 2.21 -12.27 21.28
CA PHE A 107 2.41 -10.88 20.89
C PHE A 107 3.87 -10.61 20.52
N ALA A 108 4.08 -9.93 19.41
CA ALA A 108 5.36 -9.40 19.01
C ALA A 108 5.23 -7.92 18.65
N PRO A 109 6.24 -7.07 18.95
CA PRO A 109 6.17 -5.65 18.66
C PRO A 109 5.98 -5.37 17.17
N MET A 110 5.15 -4.37 16.86
CA MET A 110 5.01 -3.83 15.51
C MET A 110 5.35 -2.34 15.54
N ASP A 111 6.17 -1.90 14.61
CA ASP A 111 6.50 -0.50 14.35
C ASP A 111 6.23 -0.21 12.87
N CYS A 112 5.05 0.35 12.59
CA CYS A 112 4.51 0.53 11.25
C CYS A 112 4.26 2.00 10.95
N SER A 113 4.79 2.48 9.83
CA SER A 113 4.47 3.80 9.28
C SER A 113 4.14 3.68 7.79
N ILE A 114 2.96 4.15 7.43
CA ILE A 114 2.47 4.19 6.04
C ILE A 114 2.16 5.63 5.68
N ASN A 115 2.89 6.16 4.72
CA ASN A 115 2.86 7.57 4.36
C ASN A 115 2.48 7.78 2.88
N ASN A 116 1.77 8.87 2.57
CA ASN A 116 1.47 9.32 1.22
C ASN A 116 0.94 8.21 0.31
N SER A 117 0.09 7.35 0.80
CA SER A 117 -0.30 6.11 0.13
C SER A 117 -1.81 6.05 -0.13
N ILE A 118 -2.25 5.06 -0.88
CA ILE A 118 -3.66 4.82 -1.19
C ILE A 118 -4.01 3.40 -0.78
N SER A 119 -5.15 3.23 -0.08
CA SER A 119 -5.82 1.95 0.09
C SER A 119 -7.24 2.05 -0.44
N TYR A 120 -7.56 1.29 -1.50
CA TYR A 120 -8.83 1.41 -2.20
C TYR A 120 -9.23 0.12 -2.94
N GLY A 121 -10.51 -0.11 -3.13
CA GLY A 121 -11.01 -1.22 -3.94
C GLY A 121 -12.33 -1.81 -3.46
N LEU A 122 -12.57 -3.07 -3.77
CA LEU A 122 -13.82 -3.77 -3.47
C LEU A 122 -13.88 -4.30 -2.02
N GLY A 123 -12.72 -4.61 -1.43
CA GLY A 123 -12.60 -5.08 -0.04
C GLY A 123 -12.55 -3.94 0.98
N LEU A 124 -12.18 -4.29 2.20
CA LEU A 124 -11.84 -3.33 3.26
C LEU A 124 -10.48 -2.69 2.96
N ASP A 125 -10.31 -1.44 3.37
CA ASP A 125 -9.04 -0.73 3.17
C ASP A 125 -7.96 -1.25 4.12
N ILE A 126 -8.34 -1.48 5.37
CA ILE A 126 -7.47 -1.97 6.44
C ILE A 126 -8.30 -2.86 7.37
N ASN A 127 -7.67 -3.85 7.99
CA ASN A 127 -8.31 -4.61 9.05
C ASN A 127 -8.52 -3.73 10.30
N ASP A 128 -9.43 -4.14 11.15
CA ASP A 128 -9.70 -3.44 12.41
C ASP A 128 -8.47 -3.47 13.33
N ILE A 129 -7.70 -2.37 13.31
CA ILE A 129 -6.56 -2.15 14.21
C ILE A 129 -6.99 -1.52 15.53
N ALA A 130 -8.23 -1.02 15.62
CA ALA A 130 -8.73 -0.34 16.80
C ALA A 130 -9.17 -1.34 17.91
N SER A 131 -9.22 -2.64 17.62
CA SER A 131 -9.41 -3.62 18.68
C SER A 131 -8.17 -3.61 19.56
N GLU A 132 -8.33 -3.32 20.84
CA GLU A 132 -7.24 -3.26 21.84
C GLU A 132 -6.33 -4.49 21.83
N LYS A 133 -6.84 -5.63 21.38
CA LYS A 133 -6.09 -6.88 21.28
C LYS A 133 -5.03 -6.87 20.17
N ASN A 134 -5.23 -6.07 19.12
CA ASN A 134 -4.37 -6.11 17.93
C ASN A 134 -3.27 -5.05 17.94
N ILE A 135 -3.30 -4.08 18.86
CA ILE A 135 -2.36 -2.95 18.87
C ILE A 135 -1.57 -2.78 20.16
N MET A 136 -1.80 -3.63 21.17
CA MET A 136 -1.02 -3.56 22.41
C MET A 136 0.48 -3.70 22.13
N GLY A 137 1.26 -2.71 22.59
CA GLY A 137 2.72 -2.69 22.38
C GLY A 137 3.14 -2.40 20.94
N THR A 138 2.31 -1.72 20.15
CA THR A 138 2.60 -1.36 18.77
C THR A 138 2.65 0.14 18.56
N ASN A 139 3.46 0.56 17.59
CA ASN A 139 3.47 1.91 17.02
C ASN A 139 2.96 1.80 15.59
N ILE A 140 1.72 2.20 15.34
CA ILE A 140 1.10 2.14 14.01
C ILE A 140 0.62 3.53 13.64
N TYR A 141 1.13 4.05 12.52
CA TYR A 141 0.82 5.40 12.06
C TYR A 141 0.55 5.44 10.55
N PHE A 142 -0.51 6.15 10.18
CA PHE A 142 -0.89 6.46 8.81
C PHE A 142 -0.86 7.98 8.62
N HIS A 143 -0.03 8.47 7.71
CA HIS A 143 0.07 9.88 7.41
C HIS A 143 -0.26 10.14 5.93
N ASN A 144 -1.22 11.01 5.68
CA ASN A 144 -1.62 11.35 4.31
C ASN A 144 -1.97 10.09 3.50
N VAL A 145 -2.87 9.26 4.00
CA VAL A 145 -3.34 8.06 3.30
C VAL A 145 -4.78 8.26 2.85
N LEU A 146 -5.08 7.89 1.61
CA LEU A 146 -6.44 7.89 1.11
C LEU A 146 -7.09 6.54 1.40
N PHE A 147 -8.25 6.59 2.05
CA PHE A 147 -9.13 5.47 2.34
C PHE A 147 -10.50 5.66 1.70
N LYS A 148 -11.07 4.58 1.18
CA LYS A 148 -12.47 4.54 0.73
C LYS A 148 -13.43 4.61 1.91
N SER A 149 -13.05 4.02 3.01
CA SER A 149 -13.86 3.91 4.21
C SER A 149 -14.13 5.27 4.84
N LYS A 150 -15.26 5.35 5.53
CA LYS A 150 -15.57 6.47 6.42
C LYS A 150 -14.70 6.36 7.67
N GLY A 151 -14.17 7.48 8.11
CA GLY A 151 -13.33 7.55 9.31
C GLY A 151 -13.00 8.98 9.68
N SER A 152 -12.09 9.13 10.62
CA SER A 152 -11.55 10.42 11.05
C SER A 152 -10.12 10.22 11.56
N ASP A 153 -9.33 11.28 11.50
CA ASP A 153 -8.01 11.30 12.10
C ASP A 153 -8.08 11.13 13.62
N ASP A 154 -7.08 10.44 14.17
CA ASP A 154 -6.96 10.15 15.60
C ASP A 154 -5.48 9.99 16.02
N THR A 155 -5.17 9.12 16.98
CA THR A 155 -3.80 8.83 17.44
C THR A 155 -2.98 7.95 16.48
N HIS A 156 -3.61 7.37 15.46
CA HIS A 156 -3.00 6.51 14.46
C HIS A 156 -3.07 7.08 13.05
N PHE A 157 -4.03 7.96 12.79
CA PHE A 157 -4.33 8.51 11.47
C PHE A 157 -4.14 10.02 11.46
N PHE A 158 -3.34 10.55 10.54
CA PHE A 158 -2.95 11.95 10.47
C PHE A 158 -3.08 12.48 9.03
N ASN A 159 -3.88 13.52 8.83
CA ASN A 159 -4.13 14.16 7.54
C ASN A 159 -4.60 13.16 6.47
N CYS A 160 -5.37 12.15 6.85
CA CYS A 160 -5.88 11.14 5.94
C CYS A 160 -7.05 11.68 5.10
N VAL A 161 -7.21 11.14 3.90
CA VAL A 161 -8.34 11.44 3.02
C VAL A 161 -9.36 10.31 3.18
N TRP A 162 -10.39 10.56 4.00
CA TRP A 162 -11.48 9.63 4.25
C TRP A 162 -12.57 9.75 3.20
N GLU A 163 -13.29 8.65 2.91
CA GLU A 163 -14.30 8.58 1.85
C GLU A 163 -13.74 9.06 0.49
N GLY A 164 -12.42 8.87 0.31
CA GLY A 164 -11.71 9.29 -0.88
C GLY A 164 -11.93 8.34 -2.06
N ASP A 165 -11.88 8.87 -3.28
CA ASP A 165 -11.89 8.08 -4.51
C ASP A 165 -10.65 8.45 -5.34
N PRO A 166 -9.70 7.55 -5.52
CA PRO A 166 -8.51 7.80 -6.33
C PRO A 166 -8.80 7.86 -7.82
N LYS A 167 -10.03 7.54 -8.25
CA LYS A 167 -10.44 7.51 -9.66
C LYS A 167 -9.44 6.76 -10.54
N PHE A 168 -9.12 5.55 -10.14
CA PHE A 168 -8.27 4.67 -10.93
C PHE A 168 -8.85 4.39 -12.32
N LYS A 169 -7.99 4.15 -13.28
CA LYS A 169 -8.39 3.82 -14.67
C LYS A 169 -8.78 2.35 -14.81
N VAL A 170 -9.60 1.86 -13.89
CA VAL A 170 -10.06 0.47 -13.85
C VAL A 170 -11.34 0.32 -14.66
N ASN A 171 -11.35 -0.66 -15.56
CA ASN A 171 -12.55 -1.12 -16.26
C ASN A 171 -12.64 -2.64 -16.19
N ARG A 172 -13.44 -3.14 -15.27
CA ARG A 172 -13.58 -4.58 -14.99
C ARG A 172 -14.15 -5.35 -16.17
N ASP A 173 -15.08 -4.76 -16.91
CA ASP A 173 -15.73 -5.42 -18.05
C ASP A 173 -14.75 -5.64 -19.21
N LYS A 174 -13.74 -4.80 -19.29
CA LYS A 174 -12.67 -4.89 -20.29
C LYS A 174 -11.38 -5.50 -19.74
N TYR A 175 -11.38 -5.98 -18.49
CA TYR A 175 -10.20 -6.51 -17.80
C TYR A 175 -9.01 -5.54 -17.78
N ILE A 176 -9.29 -4.24 -17.65
CA ILE A 176 -8.27 -3.19 -17.52
C ILE A 176 -8.15 -2.84 -16.03
N PHE A 177 -6.96 -3.05 -15.47
CA PHE A 177 -6.60 -2.77 -14.09
C PHE A 177 -5.40 -1.82 -14.06
N ASP A 178 -5.67 -0.54 -14.31
CA ASP A 178 -4.65 0.52 -14.30
C ASP A 178 -4.91 1.40 -13.08
N TYR A 179 -4.00 1.33 -12.11
CA TYR A 179 -4.10 2.04 -10.84
C TYR A 179 -3.47 3.44 -10.87
N ARG A 180 -3.24 3.99 -12.05
CA ARG A 180 -2.89 5.41 -12.22
C ARG A 180 -4.11 6.29 -12.01
N LEU A 181 -3.85 7.50 -11.52
CA LEU A 181 -4.87 8.50 -11.20
C LEU A 181 -5.42 9.15 -12.49
N ASN A 182 -6.72 9.44 -12.52
CA ASN A 182 -7.31 10.32 -13.53
C ASN A 182 -7.41 11.78 -13.05
N ASN A 183 -7.93 12.67 -13.88
CA ASN A 183 -8.01 14.11 -13.59
C ASN A 183 -8.92 14.47 -12.40
N GLU A 184 -9.82 13.58 -11.98
CA GLU A 184 -10.79 13.82 -10.91
C GLU A 184 -10.39 13.14 -9.59
N SER A 185 -9.18 12.61 -9.50
CA SER A 185 -8.71 11.86 -8.35
C SER A 185 -8.61 12.71 -7.08
N HIS A 186 -9.18 12.19 -5.99
CA HIS A 186 -9.02 12.79 -4.66
C HIS A 186 -7.61 12.62 -4.08
N ALA A 187 -6.73 11.88 -4.74
CA ALA A 187 -5.34 11.66 -4.31
C ALA A 187 -4.37 12.75 -4.80
N ILE A 188 -4.80 13.61 -5.74
CA ILE A 188 -3.94 14.63 -6.35
C ILE A 188 -3.58 15.70 -5.32
N ALA A 189 -2.27 15.97 -5.17
CA ALA A 189 -1.70 16.98 -4.29
C ALA A 189 -2.12 16.87 -2.80
N LYS A 190 -2.41 15.66 -2.32
CA LYS A 190 -2.81 15.40 -0.92
C LYS A 190 -1.68 14.85 -0.06
N GLY A 191 -0.54 14.57 -0.63
CA GLY A 191 0.62 14.08 0.10
C GLY A 191 1.45 15.19 0.74
N ASP A 192 2.25 14.80 1.72
CA ASP A 192 3.26 15.63 2.37
C ASP A 192 4.63 15.36 1.77
N ARG A 193 5.24 16.38 1.19
CA ARG A 193 6.57 16.30 0.58
C ARG A 193 7.67 15.89 1.57
N SER A 194 7.54 16.28 2.84
CA SER A 194 8.52 15.93 3.87
C SER A 194 8.54 14.43 4.21
N LEU A 195 7.43 13.73 3.95
CA LEU A 195 7.28 12.30 4.16
C LEU A 195 7.61 11.46 2.93
N CYS A 196 7.99 12.10 1.81
CA CYS A 196 8.42 11.41 0.61
C CYS A 196 9.93 11.16 0.65
N PRO A 197 10.42 9.92 0.69
CA PRO A 197 11.84 9.63 0.62
C PRO A 197 12.47 10.20 -0.65
N LYS A 198 13.72 10.68 -0.55
CA LYS A 198 14.44 11.20 -1.73
C LYS A 198 14.58 10.17 -2.84
N SER A 199 14.69 8.88 -2.49
CA SER A 199 14.69 7.75 -3.42
C SER A 199 13.41 7.68 -4.23
N ALA A 200 12.25 7.94 -3.61
CA ALA A 200 10.95 7.90 -4.25
C ALA A 200 10.55 9.18 -5.00
N ARG A 201 11.49 10.08 -5.30
CA ARG A 201 11.22 11.31 -6.04
C ARG A 201 10.57 11.06 -7.40
N TYR A 202 10.97 10.00 -8.08
CA TYR A 202 10.41 9.62 -9.37
C TYR A 202 9.58 8.36 -9.21
N ASP A 203 8.42 8.34 -9.85
CA ASP A 203 7.61 7.13 -9.92
C ASP A 203 8.22 6.12 -10.90
N ARG A 204 7.59 4.94 -11.02
CA ARG A 204 8.03 3.86 -11.91
C ARG A 204 8.18 4.29 -13.39
N PHE A 205 7.43 5.30 -13.80
CA PHE A 205 7.44 5.82 -15.17
C PHE A 205 8.38 7.03 -15.37
N GLY A 206 9.11 7.43 -14.33
CA GLY A 206 10.04 8.56 -14.36
C GLY A 206 9.38 9.92 -14.16
N ASN A 207 8.12 9.98 -13.76
CA ASN A 207 7.46 11.24 -13.46
C ASN A 207 7.95 11.80 -12.12
N ASP A 208 8.34 13.08 -12.10
CA ASP A 208 8.85 13.75 -10.90
C ASP A 208 7.69 14.15 -9.97
N ARG A 209 7.64 13.56 -8.76
CA ARG A 209 6.66 13.90 -7.73
C ARG A 209 6.76 15.34 -7.25
N PHE A 210 7.89 15.97 -7.45
CA PHE A 210 8.15 17.34 -7.00
C PHE A 210 8.01 18.39 -8.11
N ALA A 211 7.55 17.98 -9.30
CA ALA A 211 7.36 18.90 -10.43
C ALA A 211 6.25 19.94 -10.19
N ARG A 212 5.37 19.72 -9.22
CA ARG A 212 4.24 20.61 -8.90
C ARG A 212 4.22 20.96 -7.40
N ASP A 213 3.46 21.98 -7.05
CA ASP A 213 3.14 22.27 -5.66
C ASP A 213 2.20 21.16 -5.13
N GLY A 214 2.60 20.54 -4.01
CA GLY A 214 1.94 19.34 -3.49
C GLY A 214 2.36 18.07 -4.24
N ILE A 215 2.33 16.94 -3.56
CA ILE A 215 2.59 15.62 -4.16
C ILE A 215 1.33 14.78 -4.12
N ASP A 216 1.23 13.86 -5.08
CA ASP A 216 0.11 12.94 -5.15
C ASP A 216 0.30 11.79 -4.17
N LEU A 217 -0.80 11.19 -3.73
CA LEU A 217 -0.76 9.95 -2.96
C LEU A 217 -0.58 8.75 -3.90
N GLY A 218 0.03 7.69 -3.38
CA GLY A 218 0.13 6.41 -4.08
C GLY A 218 1.39 6.24 -4.93
N ALA A 219 1.46 5.11 -5.61
CA ALA A 219 2.62 4.67 -6.37
C ALA A 219 2.93 5.53 -7.61
N TYR A 220 1.93 6.21 -8.15
CA TYR A 220 2.03 6.90 -9.44
C TYR A 220 1.74 8.39 -9.32
N VAL A 221 2.54 9.18 -10.01
CA VAL A 221 2.28 10.62 -10.21
C VAL A 221 1.12 10.78 -11.16
N TRP A 222 0.19 11.65 -10.83
CA TRP A 222 -0.86 12.03 -11.77
C TRP A 222 -0.28 12.77 -12.98
N VAL A 223 -0.68 12.31 -14.16
CA VAL A 223 -0.38 12.96 -15.43
C VAL A 223 -1.70 13.38 -16.07
N ALA A 224 -1.82 14.67 -16.36
CA ALA A 224 -3.05 15.23 -16.92
C ALA A 224 -3.44 14.54 -18.23
N GLU A 225 -4.68 14.09 -18.31
CA GLU A 225 -5.26 13.57 -19.54
C GLU A 225 -5.84 14.71 -20.38
N PRO A 226 -5.71 14.65 -21.71
CA PRO A 226 -6.40 15.58 -22.58
C PRO A 226 -7.90 15.50 -22.29
N GLN A 227 -8.54 16.65 -22.11
CA GLN A 227 -10.00 16.67 -22.04
C GLN A 227 -10.57 16.17 -23.36
N ALA A 228 -11.49 15.21 -23.29
CA ALA A 228 -12.24 14.80 -24.48
C ALA A 228 -12.88 16.07 -25.09
N LYS A 229 -12.48 16.42 -26.32
CA LYS A 229 -13.18 17.47 -27.04
C LYS A 229 -14.60 16.94 -27.25
N ASN A 230 -15.58 17.60 -26.60
CA ASN A 230 -16.98 17.36 -26.89
C ASN A 230 -17.18 17.60 -28.41
N GLN A 231 -17.37 16.50 -29.13
CA GLN A 231 -17.83 16.52 -30.53
C GLN A 231 -19.34 16.58 -30.54
#